data_d81d43287842ebb54f926334c1f5c7a9
#
_entry.id   d81d43287842ebb54f926334c1f5c7a9
#
_cell.length_a   1.000
_cell.length_b   1.000
_cell.length_c   1.000
_cell.angle_alpha   90.00
_cell.angle_beta   90.00
_cell.angle_gamma   90.00
#
_symmetry.space_group_name_H-M   'P 1'
#
loop_
_entity.id
_entity.type
_entity.pdbx_description
1 polymer ?
#
loop_
_entity_poly.entity_id
_entity_poly.type
_entity_poly.pdbx_seq_one_letter_code
_entity_poly.pdbx_strand_id
1 'polypeptide(L)'
;MERMKKRGWLLAGVVAMTMAVTACGAQNNAGTPSGGSDAAKVKKIGIIQIMDHPALNAARDGFIQALADAGYKEGEKVTFDRQNAQNDQSVAKTIADKFVRDEDDLILAVATPAAQAVYNATKTIPIVFTAVTDPVKAGLVQSLDHPGTNVTGTSDAVPIGEQLKLIQQILPHAKNVGFLYNPGEPNSVVQLDQAKQVAPQSGFNLIPQPVSGLNDVKVATAQLTSKVDAIYVPTDNTVVSAIATVVATAKEKKIPVFGSEEGQVQQGALITKGIDYKKLGYQAGQLAVKILSGADPKTLPVETAKNLGVVVNLKTAQDLGITIPDSLLQDAKKIQ
;
A
#
# COMPACT_ATOMS: atom_id res chain seq x y z
N MET A 1 -69.47 -1.28 -28.41
CA MET A 1 -69.74 -2.13 -29.58
C MET A 1 -68.80 -3.30 -29.46
N GLU A 2 -69.35 -4.34 -28.90
CA GLU A 2 -69.80 -5.58 -29.55
C GLU A 2 -68.63 -6.44 -30.03
N ARG A 3 -68.51 -7.61 -29.72
CA ARG A 3 -69.18 -8.83 -29.17
C ARG A 3 -68.18 -9.94 -29.39
N MET A 4 -67.85 -10.70 -28.41
CA MET A 4 -68.44 -12.02 -28.02
C MET A 4 -68.57 -13.04 -29.14
N LYS A 5 -67.96 -14.20 -28.96
CA LYS A 5 -68.56 -15.58 -28.97
C LYS A 5 -67.50 -16.61 -29.27
N LYS A 6 -67.22 -17.54 -28.43
CA LYS A 6 -67.93 -18.75 -27.94
C LYS A 6 -67.56 -20.01 -28.69
N ARG A 7 -67.23 -21.04 -27.91
CA ARG A 7 -67.55 -22.50 -28.03
C ARG A 7 -66.59 -23.35 -28.87
N GLY A 8 -66.26 -24.49 -28.51
CA GLY A 8 -66.64 -25.43 -27.41
C GLY A 8 -66.43 -26.86 -27.87
N TRP A 9 -66.33 -27.77 -26.91
CA TRP A 9 -66.67 -29.20 -26.99
C TRP A 9 -65.64 -30.11 -27.65
N LEU A 10 -65.44 -31.31 -27.30
CA LEU A 10 -65.77 -32.30 -26.22
C LEU A 10 -65.09 -33.60 -26.53
N LEU A 11 -64.75 -34.34 -25.49
CA LEU A 11 -64.92 -35.75 -25.19
C LEU A 11 -63.95 -36.80 -25.78
N ALA A 12 -63.27 -37.41 -24.94
CA ALA A 12 -63.53 -38.73 -24.29
C ALA A 12 -62.82 -39.93 -24.97
N GLY A 13 -62.25 -40.74 -24.14
CA GLY A 13 -61.89 -42.14 -24.53
C GLY A 13 -60.98 -42.79 -23.49
N VAL A 14 -61.59 -43.36 -22.48
CA VAL A 14 -61.12 -44.37 -21.53
C VAL A 14 -60.66 -45.60 -22.26
N VAL A 15 -59.60 -46.32 -21.77
CA VAL A 15 -59.64 -47.72 -21.41
C VAL A 15 -58.35 -48.11 -20.69
N ALA A 16 -58.49 -48.66 -19.54
CA ALA A 16 -57.50 -49.35 -18.72
C ALA A 16 -57.17 -50.72 -19.27
N MET A 17 -55.96 -51.22 -19.07
CA MET A 17 -55.77 -52.63 -18.79
C MET A 17 -54.41 -52.88 -18.11
N THR A 18 -54.54 -53.45 -16.93
CA THR A 18 -53.54 -54.00 -16.04
C THR A 18 -52.85 -55.22 -16.66
N MET A 19 -51.53 -55.38 -16.41
CA MET A 19 -50.97 -56.70 -16.07
C MET A 19 -49.64 -56.53 -15.34
N ALA A 20 -49.62 -57.13 -14.16
CA ALA A 20 -48.45 -57.31 -13.32
C ALA A 20 -47.59 -58.43 -13.84
N VAL A 21 -46.27 -58.24 -13.86
CA VAL A 21 -45.31 -59.36 -13.80
C VAL A 21 -44.20 -59.00 -12.83
N THR A 22 -44.18 -59.79 -11.77
CA THR A 22 -43.12 -59.79 -10.75
C THR A 22 -41.90 -60.55 -11.29
N ALA A 23 -40.71 -59.86 -11.23
CA ALA A 23 -39.44 -60.57 -11.27
C ALA A 23 -38.44 -59.91 -10.35
N CYS A 24 -38.05 -60.59 -9.29
CA CYS A 24 -36.94 -60.31 -8.42
C CYS A 24 -35.61 -60.27 -9.19
N GLY A 25 -34.79 -59.25 -8.98
CA GLY A 25 -33.43 -59.16 -9.50
C GLY A 25 -32.63 -58.10 -8.76
N ALA A 26 -31.74 -58.57 -7.91
CA ALA A 26 -30.61 -57.98 -7.20
C ALA A 26 -30.37 -56.47 -7.32
N GLN A 27 -30.48 -55.82 -6.20
CA GLN A 27 -29.98 -54.51 -5.87
C GLN A 27 -28.45 -54.45 -6.02
N ASN A 28 -27.95 -53.78 -7.05
CA ASN A 28 -26.61 -53.20 -7.02
C ASN A 28 -26.77 -51.68 -6.88
N ASN A 29 -26.68 -51.24 -5.65
CA ASN A 29 -26.66 -49.84 -5.26
C ASN A 29 -25.25 -49.30 -5.56
N ALA A 30 -24.95 -48.98 -6.81
CA ALA A 30 -23.82 -48.14 -7.16
C ALA A 30 -24.24 -46.71 -6.89
N GLY A 31 -24.00 -46.25 -5.65
CA GLY A 31 -24.06 -44.87 -5.28
C GLY A 31 -23.09 -44.08 -6.16
N THR A 32 -23.62 -43.32 -7.09
CA THR A 32 -22.87 -42.26 -7.78
C THR A 32 -22.39 -41.30 -6.71
N PRO A 33 -21.07 -41.08 -6.52
CA PRO A 33 -20.63 -40.02 -5.68
C PRO A 33 -21.04 -38.74 -6.38
N SER A 34 -22.05 -38.05 -5.85
CA SER A 34 -22.30 -36.66 -6.14
C SER A 34 -21.10 -35.89 -5.63
N GLY A 35 -20.05 -35.88 -6.40
CA GLY A 35 -18.93 -34.97 -6.23
C GLY A 35 -19.42 -33.57 -6.61
N GLY A 36 -20.13 -32.92 -5.70
CA GLY A 36 -20.24 -31.51 -5.72
C GLY A 36 -18.82 -30.95 -5.51
N SER A 37 -18.15 -30.63 -6.59
CA SER A 37 -17.03 -29.71 -6.50
C SER A 37 -17.61 -28.41 -5.96
N ASP A 38 -17.48 -28.17 -4.65
CA ASP A 38 -17.54 -26.82 -4.11
C ASP A 38 -16.46 -26.05 -4.84
N ALA A 39 -16.82 -25.44 -5.97
CA ALA A 39 -15.98 -24.48 -6.63
C ALA A 39 -15.79 -23.37 -5.59
N ALA A 40 -14.61 -23.33 -4.98
CA ALA A 40 -14.30 -22.36 -3.95
C ALA A 40 -14.66 -20.96 -4.48
N LYS A 41 -15.55 -20.25 -3.77
CA LYS A 41 -16.02 -18.93 -4.17
C LYS A 41 -14.80 -18.04 -4.46
N VAL A 42 -14.73 -17.48 -5.65
CA VAL A 42 -13.68 -16.51 -6.03
C VAL A 42 -13.74 -15.34 -5.07
N LYS A 43 -12.62 -15.02 -4.42
CA LYS A 43 -12.51 -13.95 -3.45
C LYS A 43 -12.42 -12.58 -4.14
N LYS A 44 -13.16 -11.61 -3.66
CA LYS A 44 -13.09 -10.23 -4.12
C LYS A 44 -12.14 -9.44 -3.22
N ILE A 45 -11.15 -8.81 -3.79
CA ILE A 45 -10.17 -8.01 -3.06
C ILE A 45 -10.17 -6.59 -3.61
N GLY A 46 -10.63 -5.64 -2.80
CA GLY A 46 -10.49 -4.21 -3.10
C GLY A 46 -9.04 -3.76 -2.88
N ILE A 47 -8.49 -2.99 -3.79
CA ILE A 47 -7.18 -2.36 -3.64
C ILE A 47 -7.36 -0.87 -3.82
N ILE A 48 -7.15 -0.12 -2.75
CA ILE A 48 -7.11 1.35 -2.81
C ILE A 48 -5.69 1.86 -2.59
N GLN A 49 -5.23 2.69 -3.50
CA GLN A 49 -3.98 3.42 -3.41
C GLN A 49 -4.27 4.92 -3.32
N ILE A 50 -3.60 5.64 -2.40
CA ILE A 50 -3.88 7.09 -2.25
C ILE A 50 -3.54 7.87 -3.51
N MET A 51 -2.44 7.51 -4.19
CA MET A 51 -2.03 8.07 -5.47
C MET A 51 -1.00 7.17 -6.16
N ASP A 52 -0.73 7.42 -7.44
CA ASP A 52 0.32 6.73 -8.18
C ASP A 52 1.69 7.36 -7.96
N HIS A 53 2.63 6.57 -7.49
CA HIS A 53 4.06 6.81 -7.59
C HIS A 53 4.82 5.47 -7.42
N PRO A 54 6.09 5.37 -7.86
CA PRO A 54 6.80 4.10 -7.96
C PRO A 54 6.82 3.26 -6.69
N ALA A 55 6.99 3.87 -5.50
CA ALA A 55 7.03 3.15 -4.24
C ALA A 55 5.70 2.47 -3.90
N LEU A 56 4.57 3.20 -4.02
CA LEU A 56 3.25 2.62 -3.74
C LEU A 56 2.86 1.56 -4.78
N ASN A 57 3.22 1.79 -6.06
CA ASN A 57 3.01 0.79 -7.11
C ASN A 57 3.78 -0.49 -6.81
N ALA A 58 5.05 -0.38 -6.38
CA ALA A 58 5.86 -1.52 -5.99
C ALA A 58 5.28 -2.27 -4.79
N ALA A 59 4.73 -1.56 -3.78
CA ALA A 59 4.07 -2.17 -2.64
C ALA A 59 2.82 -2.96 -3.05
N ARG A 60 1.95 -2.37 -3.88
CA ARG A 60 0.79 -3.05 -4.45
C ARG A 60 1.19 -4.30 -5.22
N ASP A 61 2.18 -4.18 -6.10
CA ASP A 61 2.62 -5.27 -6.95
C ASP A 61 3.28 -6.40 -6.13
N GLY A 62 4.00 -6.05 -5.06
CA GLY A 62 4.52 -7.03 -4.09
C GLY A 62 3.41 -7.80 -3.39
N PHE A 63 2.34 -7.13 -2.97
CA PHE A 63 1.15 -7.75 -2.38
C PHE A 63 0.50 -8.75 -3.34
N ILE A 64 0.24 -8.34 -4.58
CA ILE A 64 -0.36 -9.20 -5.60
C ILE A 64 0.53 -10.42 -5.89
N GLN A 65 1.86 -10.22 -5.95
CA GLN A 65 2.81 -11.29 -6.15
C GLN A 65 2.75 -12.34 -5.02
N ALA A 66 2.69 -11.92 -3.76
CA ALA A 66 2.60 -12.84 -2.63
C ALA A 66 1.31 -13.68 -2.64
N LEU A 67 0.19 -13.08 -3.05
CA LEU A 67 -1.06 -13.80 -3.25
C LEU A 67 -0.95 -14.83 -4.38
N ALA A 68 -0.36 -14.45 -5.52
CA ALA A 68 -0.17 -15.34 -6.66
C ALA A 68 0.74 -16.53 -6.30
N ASP A 69 1.86 -16.29 -5.58
CA ASP A 69 2.80 -17.31 -5.11
C ASP A 69 2.14 -18.30 -4.13
N ALA A 70 1.15 -17.84 -3.35
CA ALA A 70 0.34 -18.67 -2.48
C ALA A 70 -0.85 -19.36 -3.19
N GLY A 71 -0.94 -19.24 -4.52
CA GLY A 71 -1.98 -19.86 -5.33
C GLY A 71 -3.30 -19.11 -5.40
N TYR A 72 -3.35 -17.86 -4.93
CA TYR A 72 -4.47 -16.95 -5.13
C TYR A 72 -4.24 -16.11 -6.39
N LYS A 73 -4.35 -16.77 -7.57
CA LYS A 73 -4.15 -16.11 -8.85
C LYS A 73 -5.40 -15.36 -9.30
N GLU A 74 -5.18 -14.20 -9.91
CA GLU A 74 -6.26 -13.37 -10.46
C GLU A 74 -6.98 -14.11 -11.60
N GLY A 75 -8.31 -14.06 -11.57
CA GLY A 75 -9.18 -14.78 -12.52
C GLY A 75 -9.42 -16.25 -12.17
N GLU A 76 -8.67 -16.83 -11.21
CA GLU A 76 -8.87 -18.21 -10.74
C GLU A 76 -9.52 -18.24 -9.36
N LYS A 77 -8.81 -17.74 -8.32
CA LYS A 77 -9.27 -17.75 -6.93
C LYS A 77 -9.57 -16.37 -6.38
N VAL A 78 -9.05 -15.31 -7.01
CA VAL A 78 -9.28 -13.92 -6.61
C VAL A 78 -9.61 -13.05 -7.81
N THR A 79 -10.34 -11.97 -7.54
CA THR A 79 -10.47 -10.81 -8.43
C THR A 79 -10.02 -9.56 -7.69
N PHE A 80 -9.35 -8.65 -8.39
CA PHE A 80 -8.91 -7.39 -7.83
C PHE A 80 -9.68 -6.21 -8.43
N ASP A 81 -10.28 -5.39 -7.57
CA ASP A 81 -10.77 -4.07 -7.94
C ASP A 81 -9.74 -3.02 -7.53
N ARG A 82 -8.98 -2.52 -8.49
CA ARG A 82 -7.87 -1.57 -8.28
C ARG A 82 -8.35 -0.15 -8.47
N GLN A 83 -8.28 0.66 -7.41
CA GLN A 83 -8.74 2.04 -7.38
C GLN A 83 -7.62 2.98 -6.93
N ASN A 84 -7.59 4.19 -7.49
CA ASN A 84 -6.64 5.25 -7.15
C ASN A 84 -7.43 6.48 -6.69
N ALA A 85 -7.12 6.96 -5.49
CA ALA A 85 -7.78 8.12 -4.90
C ALA A 85 -7.24 9.46 -5.40
N GLN A 86 -6.17 9.48 -6.20
CA GLN A 86 -5.57 10.67 -6.80
C GLN A 86 -5.21 11.75 -5.77
N ASN A 87 -4.80 11.32 -4.58
CA ASN A 87 -4.50 12.16 -3.42
C ASN A 87 -5.70 12.99 -2.92
N ASP A 88 -6.93 12.54 -3.18
CA ASP A 88 -8.16 13.19 -2.73
C ASP A 88 -8.87 12.32 -1.68
N GLN A 89 -9.07 12.87 -0.48
CA GLN A 89 -9.72 12.19 0.64
C GLN A 89 -11.19 11.87 0.37
N SER A 90 -11.89 12.71 -0.40
CA SER A 90 -13.29 12.49 -0.75
C SER A 90 -13.43 11.34 -1.75
N VAL A 91 -12.49 11.25 -2.71
CA VAL A 91 -12.38 10.12 -3.63
C VAL A 91 -12.01 8.86 -2.86
N ALA A 92 -11.03 8.92 -1.93
CA ALA A 92 -10.67 7.78 -1.10
C ALA A 92 -11.87 7.24 -0.30
N LYS A 93 -12.67 8.13 0.29
CA LYS A 93 -13.91 7.75 0.98
C LYS A 93 -14.90 7.07 0.02
N THR A 94 -15.12 7.63 -1.16
CA THR A 94 -16.05 7.09 -2.17
C THR A 94 -15.63 5.67 -2.60
N ILE A 95 -14.33 5.44 -2.79
CA ILE A 95 -13.77 4.13 -3.11
C ILE A 95 -13.98 3.15 -1.95
N ALA A 96 -13.69 3.58 -0.71
CA ALA A 96 -13.89 2.74 0.47
C ALA A 96 -15.37 2.33 0.63
N ASP A 97 -16.31 3.28 0.47
CA ASP A 97 -17.74 3.01 0.49
C ASP A 97 -18.17 2.05 -0.63
N LYS A 98 -17.51 2.11 -1.80
CA LYS A 98 -17.73 1.16 -2.90
C LYS A 98 -17.36 -0.26 -2.50
N PHE A 99 -16.17 -0.49 -1.95
CA PHE A 99 -15.72 -1.83 -1.54
C PHE A 99 -16.64 -2.44 -0.46
N VAL A 100 -17.17 -1.59 0.43
CA VAL A 100 -18.17 -2.04 1.43
C VAL A 100 -19.47 -2.47 0.77
N ARG A 101 -20.00 -1.70 -0.20
CA ARG A 101 -21.23 -2.06 -0.95
C ARG A 101 -21.06 -3.32 -1.79
N ASP A 102 -19.86 -3.52 -2.35
CA ASP A 102 -19.52 -4.66 -3.21
C ASP A 102 -19.26 -5.94 -2.40
N GLU A 103 -19.28 -5.80 -1.04
CA GLU A 103 -19.03 -6.90 -0.10
C GLU A 103 -17.71 -7.61 -0.37
N ASP A 104 -16.61 -6.83 -0.47
CA ASP A 104 -15.29 -7.39 -0.69
C ASP A 104 -14.88 -8.30 0.46
N ASP A 105 -14.19 -9.40 0.15
CA ASP A 105 -13.72 -10.38 1.15
C ASP A 105 -12.50 -9.86 1.94
N LEU A 106 -11.74 -8.92 1.36
CA LEU A 106 -10.56 -8.27 1.95
C LEU A 106 -10.26 -6.96 1.21
N ILE A 107 -9.72 -5.99 1.91
CA ILE A 107 -9.28 -4.73 1.31
C ILE A 107 -7.80 -4.50 1.58
N LEU A 108 -7.01 -4.27 0.51
CA LEU A 108 -5.67 -3.71 0.61
C LEU A 108 -5.77 -2.20 0.58
N ALA A 109 -5.21 -1.55 1.59
CA ALA A 109 -5.09 -0.10 1.66
C ALA A 109 -3.61 0.32 1.57
N VAL A 110 -3.24 1.06 0.55
CA VAL A 110 -1.86 1.48 0.28
C VAL A 110 -1.70 2.95 0.66
N ALA A 111 -0.88 3.22 1.65
CA ALA A 111 -0.60 4.47 2.34
C ALA A 111 -1.59 4.84 3.46
N THR A 112 -1.13 5.65 4.42
CA THR A 112 -1.87 6.03 5.63
C THR A 112 -3.24 6.65 5.33
N PRO A 113 -3.38 7.63 4.41
CA PRO A 113 -4.68 8.24 4.17
C PRO A 113 -5.70 7.26 3.56
N ALA A 114 -5.25 6.33 2.69
CA ALA A 114 -6.11 5.30 2.14
C ALA A 114 -6.57 4.30 3.22
N ALA A 115 -5.66 3.88 4.10
CA ALA A 115 -5.97 2.98 5.21
C ALA A 115 -6.99 3.60 6.18
N GLN A 116 -6.85 4.89 6.49
CA GLN A 116 -7.81 5.63 7.31
C GLN A 116 -9.20 5.72 6.65
N ALA A 117 -9.26 6.00 5.34
CA ALA A 117 -10.52 6.06 4.61
C ALA A 117 -11.27 4.72 4.66
N VAL A 118 -10.57 3.60 4.42
CA VAL A 118 -11.17 2.26 4.48
C VAL A 118 -11.58 1.89 5.90
N TYR A 119 -10.71 2.15 6.89
CA TYR A 119 -11.03 1.84 8.28
C TYR A 119 -12.23 2.64 8.80
N ASN A 120 -12.42 3.88 8.32
CA ASN A 120 -13.59 4.66 8.65
C ASN A 120 -14.89 4.11 8.01
N ALA A 121 -14.79 3.49 6.84
CA ALA A 121 -15.93 2.93 6.10
C ALA A 121 -16.39 1.57 6.64
N THR A 122 -15.48 0.72 7.16
CA THR A 122 -15.84 -0.62 7.64
C THR A 122 -15.06 -1.04 8.89
N LYS A 123 -15.75 -1.76 9.79
CA LYS A 123 -15.16 -2.41 10.98
C LYS A 123 -15.26 -3.94 10.92
N THR A 124 -15.75 -4.48 9.82
CA THR A 124 -16.02 -5.91 9.65
C THR A 124 -15.22 -6.56 8.54
N ILE A 125 -15.09 -5.89 7.38
CA ILE A 125 -14.26 -6.41 6.28
C ILE A 125 -12.80 -6.36 6.73
N PRO A 126 -12.02 -7.44 6.60
CA PRO A 126 -10.60 -7.45 6.90
C PRO A 126 -9.84 -6.42 6.06
N ILE A 127 -8.98 -5.64 6.69
CA ILE A 127 -8.13 -4.64 6.04
C ILE A 127 -6.67 -5.03 6.25
N VAL A 128 -5.93 -5.12 5.16
CA VAL A 128 -4.47 -5.20 5.18
C VAL A 128 -3.93 -3.90 4.63
N PHE A 129 -3.14 -3.20 5.41
CA PHE A 129 -2.44 -2.02 4.91
C PHE A 129 -0.98 -2.32 4.54
N THR A 130 -0.42 -1.48 3.69
CA THR A 130 1.03 -1.39 3.44
C THR A 130 1.41 0.09 3.27
N ALA A 131 2.67 0.42 3.47
CA ALA A 131 3.14 1.81 3.39
C ALA A 131 2.41 2.74 4.38
N VAL A 132 2.24 2.30 5.62
CA VAL A 132 1.68 3.11 6.72
C VAL A 132 2.77 3.34 7.76
N THR A 133 3.13 4.60 7.99
CA THR A 133 4.28 4.96 8.82
C THR A 133 4.06 4.67 10.31
N ASP A 134 2.94 5.11 10.86
CA ASP A 134 2.59 4.88 12.27
C ASP A 134 1.12 4.47 12.37
N PRO A 135 0.81 3.18 12.31
CA PRO A 135 -0.57 2.71 12.31
C PRO A 135 -1.29 2.94 13.66
N VAL A 136 -0.54 3.08 14.76
CA VAL A 136 -1.11 3.41 16.08
C VAL A 136 -1.54 4.87 16.11
N LYS A 137 -0.65 5.81 15.74
CA LYS A 137 -1.00 7.23 15.66
C LYS A 137 -2.04 7.52 14.58
N ALA A 138 -2.06 6.73 13.51
CA ALA A 138 -3.10 6.81 12.49
C ALA A 138 -4.47 6.30 12.97
N GLY A 139 -4.56 5.70 14.18
CA GLY A 139 -5.80 5.19 14.77
C GLY A 139 -6.31 3.92 14.13
N LEU A 140 -5.45 3.15 13.42
CA LEU A 140 -5.82 1.93 12.71
C LEU A 140 -5.77 0.70 13.62
N VAL A 141 -4.80 0.64 14.52
CA VAL A 141 -4.55 -0.47 15.42
C VAL A 141 -4.27 0.03 16.86
N GLN A 142 -4.47 -0.83 17.85
CA GLN A 142 -4.22 -0.49 19.26
C GLN A 142 -2.71 -0.51 19.56
N SER A 143 -2.00 -1.52 19.04
CA SER A 143 -0.56 -1.63 19.11
C SER A 143 -0.05 -2.45 17.90
N LEU A 144 1.27 -2.49 17.70
CA LEU A 144 1.84 -3.29 16.60
C LEU A 144 1.71 -4.79 16.88
N ASP A 145 1.93 -5.22 18.11
CA ASP A 145 1.87 -6.63 18.48
C ASP A 145 0.43 -7.16 18.61
N HIS A 146 -0.49 -6.28 19.01
CA HIS A 146 -1.90 -6.61 19.22
C HIS A 146 -2.78 -5.56 18.54
N PRO A 147 -3.07 -5.71 17.23
CA PRO A 147 -3.87 -4.76 16.49
C PRO A 147 -5.27 -4.49 17.09
N GLY A 148 -5.97 -5.53 17.55
CA GLY A 148 -7.24 -5.42 18.25
C GLY A 148 -8.42 -4.91 17.42
N THR A 149 -8.21 -4.67 16.12
CA THR A 149 -9.21 -4.17 15.15
C THR A 149 -9.29 -5.11 13.95
N ASN A 150 -10.19 -4.84 12.99
CA ASN A 150 -10.23 -5.57 11.72
C ASN A 150 -9.06 -5.23 10.77
N VAL A 151 -8.00 -4.61 11.28
CA VAL A 151 -6.88 -4.07 10.50
C VAL A 151 -5.56 -4.68 10.96
N THR A 152 -4.75 -5.09 10.01
CA THR A 152 -3.31 -5.40 10.20
C THR A 152 -2.54 -4.97 8.95
N GLY A 153 -1.24 -5.17 8.89
CA GLY A 153 -0.47 -4.83 7.70
C GLY A 153 1.01 -4.63 7.94
N THR A 154 1.64 -3.82 7.08
CA THR A 154 3.08 -3.57 7.15
C THR A 154 3.38 -2.08 7.26
N SER A 155 4.16 -1.73 8.31
CA SER A 155 4.61 -0.36 8.53
C SER A 155 5.89 -0.06 7.76
N ASP A 156 5.94 1.13 7.18
CA ASP A 156 7.11 1.70 6.52
C ASP A 156 7.88 2.68 7.41
N ALA A 157 7.75 2.53 8.71
CA ALA A 157 8.49 3.35 9.65
C ALA A 157 10.00 3.24 9.42
N VAL A 158 10.66 4.38 9.22
CA VAL A 158 12.11 4.50 9.11
C VAL A 158 12.62 5.28 10.32
N PRO A 159 13.66 4.81 11.01
CA PRO A 159 14.27 5.58 12.10
C PRO A 159 14.88 6.89 11.56
N ILE A 160 14.21 8.01 11.78
CA ILE A 160 14.66 9.33 11.30
C ILE A 160 16.08 9.67 11.77
N GLY A 161 16.44 9.26 12.99
CA GLY A 161 17.80 9.44 13.49
C GLY A 161 18.89 8.78 12.65
N GLU A 162 18.61 7.62 12.04
CA GLU A 162 19.55 6.95 11.12
C GLU A 162 19.70 7.73 9.81
N GLN A 163 18.62 8.35 9.32
CA GLN A 163 18.67 9.19 8.13
C GLN A 163 19.48 10.48 8.38
N LEU A 164 19.31 11.11 9.54
CA LEU A 164 20.08 12.30 9.90
C LEU A 164 21.56 11.97 10.12
N LYS A 165 21.88 10.82 10.71
CA LYS A 165 23.26 10.33 10.79
C LYS A 165 23.88 10.09 9.42
N LEU A 166 23.11 9.59 8.47
CA LEU A 166 23.57 9.41 7.09
C LEU A 166 23.94 10.77 6.45
N ILE A 167 23.12 11.80 6.67
CA ILE A 167 23.43 13.17 6.24
C ILE A 167 24.74 13.64 6.89
N GLN A 168 24.91 13.47 8.20
CA GLN A 168 26.08 13.88 8.95
C GLN A 168 27.37 13.19 8.46
N GLN A 169 27.29 11.90 8.12
CA GLN A 169 28.44 11.13 7.62
C GLN A 169 28.92 11.64 6.26
N ILE A 170 28.00 12.09 5.39
CA ILE A 170 28.31 12.54 4.03
C ILE A 170 28.63 14.03 4.01
N LEU A 171 27.96 14.81 4.84
CA LEU A 171 28.07 16.27 4.93
C LEU A 171 28.43 16.69 6.36
N PRO A 172 29.66 16.45 6.84
CA PRO A 172 30.01 16.68 8.25
C PRO A 172 29.97 18.15 8.67
N HIS A 173 29.94 19.07 7.70
CA HIS A 173 29.87 20.53 7.96
C HIS A 173 28.46 21.11 7.80
N ALA A 174 27.48 20.30 7.39
CA ALA A 174 26.09 20.74 7.28
C ALA A 174 25.54 21.14 8.67
N LYS A 175 24.77 22.23 8.69
CA LYS A 175 24.11 22.74 9.90
C LYS A 175 22.60 22.77 9.75
N ASN A 176 22.10 23.10 8.56
CA ASN A 176 20.70 23.29 8.29
C ASN A 176 20.19 22.18 7.39
N VAL A 177 19.21 21.42 7.85
CA VAL A 177 18.54 20.37 7.06
C VAL A 177 17.10 20.76 6.80
N GLY A 178 16.74 20.87 5.53
CA GLY A 178 15.38 21.12 5.11
C GLY A 178 14.53 19.85 5.21
N PHE A 179 13.30 19.99 5.64
CA PHE A 179 12.32 18.91 5.71
C PHE A 179 11.09 19.30 4.90
N LEU A 180 10.95 18.75 3.69
CA LEU A 180 9.87 19.08 2.76
C LEU A 180 8.70 18.12 2.98
N TYR A 181 7.50 18.63 3.32
CA TYR A 181 6.39 17.80 3.73
C TYR A 181 5.02 18.41 3.43
N ASN A 182 3.99 17.58 3.32
CA ASN A 182 2.59 17.97 3.25
C ASN A 182 1.93 17.84 4.65
N PRO A 183 1.51 18.95 5.29
CA PRO A 183 0.84 18.89 6.58
C PRO A 183 -0.55 18.21 6.54
N GLY A 184 -1.13 18.02 5.38
CA GLY A 184 -2.36 17.25 5.17
C GLY A 184 -2.17 15.72 5.22
N GLU A 185 -0.92 15.25 5.28
CA GLU A 185 -0.59 13.82 5.39
C GLU A 185 -0.14 13.46 6.81
N PRO A 186 -0.94 12.67 7.58
CA PRO A 186 -0.60 12.30 8.97
C PRO A 186 0.75 11.57 9.09
N ASN A 187 1.12 10.72 8.10
CA ASN A 187 2.43 10.07 8.03
C ASN A 187 3.59 11.07 8.00
N SER A 188 3.43 12.18 7.29
CA SER A 188 4.46 13.22 7.15
C SER A 188 4.60 14.04 8.42
N VAL A 189 3.49 14.37 9.07
CA VAL A 189 3.48 15.11 10.35
C VAL A 189 4.17 14.29 11.44
N VAL A 190 3.89 12.99 11.52
CA VAL A 190 4.55 12.09 12.49
C VAL A 190 6.08 12.08 12.29
N GLN A 191 6.55 12.01 11.06
CA GLN A 191 7.97 12.02 10.73
C GLN A 191 8.62 13.38 11.03
N LEU A 192 7.93 14.49 10.76
CA LEU A 192 8.41 15.81 11.12
C LEU A 192 8.59 15.95 12.64
N ASP A 193 7.63 15.47 13.43
CA ASP A 193 7.71 15.55 14.88
C ASP A 193 8.86 14.70 15.44
N GLN A 194 9.08 13.51 14.86
CA GLN A 194 10.27 12.70 15.16
C GLN A 194 11.56 13.41 14.76
N ALA A 195 11.61 14.02 13.58
CA ALA A 195 12.78 14.77 13.10
C ALA A 195 13.12 15.94 14.01
N LYS A 196 12.12 16.71 14.46
CA LYS A 196 12.33 17.81 15.44
C LYS A 196 12.95 17.35 16.74
N GLN A 197 12.61 16.14 17.21
CA GLN A 197 13.15 15.59 18.45
C GLN A 197 14.61 15.12 18.31
N VAL A 198 14.98 14.55 17.15
CA VAL A 198 16.29 13.93 16.96
C VAL A 198 17.32 14.82 16.25
N ALA A 199 16.89 15.82 15.48
CA ALA A 199 17.78 16.69 14.72
C ALA A 199 18.80 17.45 15.62
N PRO A 200 18.43 18.02 16.79
CA PRO A 200 19.38 18.69 17.68
C PRO A 200 20.46 17.72 18.19
N GLN A 201 20.12 16.47 18.42
CA GLN A 201 21.07 15.43 18.87
C GLN A 201 22.10 15.08 17.79
N SER A 202 21.74 15.28 16.51
CA SER A 202 22.62 15.12 15.35
C SER A 202 23.33 16.43 14.96
N GLY A 203 23.17 17.50 15.74
CA GLY A 203 23.78 18.81 15.49
C GLY A 203 23.15 19.60 14.38
N PHE A 204 21.93 19.26 13.96
CA PHE A 204 21.21 19.94 12.87
C PHE A 204 20.14 20.90 13.39
N ASN A 205 20.04 22.03 12.72
CA ASN A 205 18.88 22.88 12.72
C ASN A 205 17.92 22.40 11.62
N LEU A 206 16.74 21.89 12.03
CA LEU A 206 15.72 21.41 11.11
C LEU A 206 14.89 22.59 10.60
N ILE A 207 14.74 22.73 9.30
CA ILE A 207 13.93 23.77 8.64
C ILE A 207 12.76 23.11 7.91
N PRO A 208 11.57 23.02 8.55
CA PRO A 208 10.39 22.50 7.91
C PRO A 208 9.90 23.44 6.80
N GLN A 209 9.56 22.86 5.66
CA GLN A 209 8.97 23.59 4.53
C GLN A 209 7.70 22.85 4.10
N PRO A 210 6.51 23.40 4.39
CA PRO A 210 5.26 22.77 3.99
C PRO A 210 4.98 22.95 2.49
N VAL A 211 4.25 21.98 1.94
CA VAL A 211 3.59 22.03 0.64
C VAL A 211 2.11 21.65 0.82
N SER A 212 1.21 22.28 0.06
CA SER A 212 -0.22 21.97 0.11
C SER A 212 -0.65 21.02 -1.01
N GLY A 213 0.20 20.83 -2.02
CA GLY A 213 -0.05 19.97 -3.17
C GLY A 213 1.09 19.98 -4.17
N LEU A 214 0.94 19.25 -5.26
CA LEU A 214 1.98 19.08 -6.29
C LEU A 214 2.47 20.39 -6.89
N ASN A 215 1.57 21.35 -7.08
CA ASN A 215 1.88 22.64 -7.71
C ASN A 215 2.82 23.50 -6.87
N ASP A 216 2.84 23.30 -5.56
CA ASP A 216 3.65 24.08 -4.63
C ASP A 216 5.09 23.55 -4.50
N VAL A 217 5.32 22.27 -4.85
CA VAL A 217 6.58 21.58 -4.57
C VAL A 217 7.78 22.32 -5.16
N LYS A 218 7.71 22.77 -6.40
CA LYS A 218 8.82 23.48 -7.05
C LYS A 218 9.18 24.77 -6.31
N VAL A 219 8.17 25.58 -6.01
CA VAL A 219 8.38 26.90 -5.35
C VAL A 219 8.87 26.70 -3.92
N ALA A 220 8.27 25.77 -3.18
CA ALA A 220 8.69 25.44 -1.81
C ALA A 220 10.13 24.92 -1.77
N THR A 221 10.50 24.05 -2.73
CA THR A 221 11.90 23.57 -2.85
C THR A 221 12.86 24.71 -3.13
N ALA A 222 12.54 25.61 -4.09
CA ALA A 222 13.40 26.74 -4.43
C ALA A 222 13.59 27.69 -3.23
N GLN A 223 12.54 27.94 -2.45
CA GLN A 223 12.63 28.74 -1.22
C GLN A 223 13.50 28.07 -0.15
N LEU A 224 13.40 26.75 -0.04
CA LEU A 224 14.14 25.97 0.94
C LEU A 224 15.63 25.94 0.63
N THR A 225 16.02 25.79 -0.66
CA THR A 225 17.42 25.69 -1.09
C THR A 225 18.29 26.90 -0.73
N SER A 226 17.71 28.07 -0.46
CA SER A 226 18.45 29.24 -0.02
C SER A 226 18.80 29.27 1.48
N LYS A 227 18.31 28.30 2.25
CA LYS A 227 18.37 28.30 3.72
C LYS A 227 19.03 27.05 4.30
N VAL A 228 19.33 26.04 3.47
CA VAL A 228 19.73 24.72 3.92
C VAL A 228 20.99 24.22 3.23
N ASP A 229 21.66 23.27 3.88
CA ASP A 229 22.84 22.57 3.35
C ASP A 229 22.46 21.22 2.70
N ALA A 230 21.30 20.68 3.07
CA ALA A 230 20.71 19.46 2.52
C ALA A 230 19.19 19.49 2.66
N ILE A 231 18.49 18.73 1.80
CA ILE A 231 17.05 18.50 1.93
C ILE A 231 16.83 17.02 2.26
N TYR A 232 16.05 16.74 3.28
CA TYR A 232 15.51 15.41 3.55
C TYR A 232 14.05 15.34 3.10
N VAL A 233 13.72 14.31 2.32
CA VAL A 233 12.35 14.02 1.87
C VAL A 233 11.86 12.76 2.58
N PRO A 234 10.84 12.90 3.45
CA PRO A 234 10.24 11.75 4.16
C PRO A 234 9.40 10.88 3.21
N THR A 235 8.67 9.90 3.78
CA THR A 235 7.66 9.11 3.04
C THR A 235 6.36 9.92 2.87
N ASP A 236 6.49 11.10 2.28
CA ASP A 236 5.40 12.02 1.96
C ASP A 236 4.91 11.75 0.54
N ASN A 237 3.67 11.31 0.38
CA ASN A 237 3.18 10.87 -0.93
C ASN A 237 3.18 12.02 -1.96
N THR A 238 2.80 13.23 -1.53
CA THR A 238 2.77 14.42 -2.39
C THR A 238 4.19 14.78 -2.86
N VAL A 239 5.15 14.85 -1.95
CA VAL A 239 6.54 15.22 -2.28
C VAL A 239 7.23 14.10 -3.08
N VAL A 240 7.04 12.84 -2.71
CA VAL A 240 7.60 11.68 -3.44
C VAL A 240 7.11 11.62 -4.87
N SER A 241 5.84 11.89 -5.14
CA SER A 241 5.32 11.91 -6.51
C SER A 241 5.93 13.01 -7.38
N ALA A 242 6.47 14.07 -6.77
CA ALA A 242 7.15 15.17 -7.44
C ALA A 242 8.69 15.17 -7.22
N ILE A 243 9.26 14.04 -6.76
CA ILE A 243 10.66 13.98 -6.34
C ILE A 243 11.65 14.42 -7.44
N ALA A 244 11.39 14.10 -8.70
CA ALA A 244 12.21 14.56 -9.81
C ALA A 244 12.26 16.09 -9.90
N THR A 245 11.15 16.77 -9.60
CA THR A 245 11.09 18.25 -9.53
C THR A 245 11.88 18.78 -8.34
N VAL A 246 11.79 18.13 -7.18
CA VAL A 246 12.58 18.49 -5.99
C VAL A 246 14.07 18.38 -6.30
N VAL A 247 14.51 17.24 -6.83
CA VAL A 247 15.91 16.98 -7.18
C VAL A 247 16.42 17.98 -8.21
N ALA A 248 15.69 18.22 -9.30
CA ALA A 248 16.09 19.17 -10.34
C ALA A 248 16.25 20.59 -9.77
N THR A 249 15.27 21.04 -8.97
CA THR A 249 15.30 22.38 -8.36
C THR A 249 16.44 22.54 -7.34
N ALA A 250 16.67 21.52 -6.51
CA ALA A 250 17.74 21.53 -5.52
C ALA A 250 19.14 21.52 -6.19
N LYS A 251 19.27 20.76 -7.29
CA LYS A 251 20.52 20.65 -8.06
C LYS A 251 20.99 21.99 -8.65
N GLU A 252 20.06 22.88 -9.04
CA GLU A 252 20.40 24.22 -9.53
C GLU A 252 21.23 25.03 -8.50
N LYS A 253 21.03 24.74 -7.21
CA LYS A 253 21.74 25.36 -6.08
C LYS A 253 22.81 24.44 -5.46
N LYS A 254 23.09 23.30 -6.09
CA LYS A 254 23.99 22.26 -5.57
C LYS A 254 23.61 21.74 -4.19
N ILE A 255 22.34 21.76 -3.83
CA ILE A 255 21.83 21.21 -2.57
C ILE A 255 21.48 19.73 -2.77
N PRO A 256 22.12 18.81 -2.03
CA PRO A 256 21.79 17.39 -2.13
C PRO A 256 20.43 17.09 -1.49
N VAL A 257 19.70 16.15 -2.12
CA VAL A 257 18.44 15.63 -1.62
C VAL A 257 18.68 14.21 -1.07
N PHE A 258 18.37 14.00 0.18
CA PHE A 258 18.38 12.71 0.85
C PHE A 258 16.96 12.17 0.89
N GLY A 259 16.82 10.90 0.54
CA GLY A 259 15.52 10.25 0.49
C GLY A 259 15.25 9.35 1.70
N SER A 260 14.01 8.90 1.82
CA SER A 260 13.56 7.91 2.79
C SER A 260 13.41 6.51 2.19
N GLU A 261 13.44 6.39 0.85
CA GLU A 261 13.22 5.12 0.16
C GLU A 261 13.95 5.07 -1.22
N GLU A 262 14.05 3.86 -1.77
CA GLU A 262 14.84 3.56 -2.98
C GLU A 262 14.35 4.33 -4.22
N GLY A 263 13.03 4.45 -4.45
CA GLY A 263 12.48 5.10 -5.64
C GLY A 263 12.86 6.57 -5.75
N GLN A 264 13.03 7.26 -4.61
CA GLN A 264 13.52 8.64 -4.60
C GLN A 264 14.96 8.71 -5.11
N VAL A 265 15.81 7.75 -4.74
CA VAL A 265 17.20 7.69 -5.19
C VAL A 265 17.29 7.33 -6.68
N GLN A 266 16.42 6.44 -7.15
CA GLN A 266 16.30 6.13 -8.58
C GLN A 266 15.91 7.37 -9.40
N GLN A 267 15.17 8.29 -8.83
CA GLN A 267 14.77 9.55 -9.46
C GLN A 267 15.71 10.73 -9.16
N GLY A 268 16.91 10.46 -8.63
CA GLY A 268 17.98 11.43 -8.51
C GLY A 268 18.27 11.95 -7.10
N ALA A 269 17.57 11.53 -6.05
CA ALA A 269 18.04 11.79 -4.70
C ALA A 269 19.41 11.13 -4.48
N LEU A 270 20.24 11.72 -3.60
CA LEU A 270 21.63 11.31 -3.44
C LEU A 270 21.77 9.89 -2.88
N ILE A 271 21.07 9.63 -1.77
CA ILE A 271 21.21 8.39 -1.01
C ILE A 271 20.03 8.23 -0.06
N THR A 272 19.77 6.99 0.30
CA THR A 272 18.89 6.61 1.41
C THR A 272 19.43 5.37 2.11
N LYS A 273 19.05 5.18 3.38
CA LYS A 273 19.01 3.87 4.05
C LYS A 273 17.54 3.54 4.26
N GLY A 274 16.90 3.06 3.20
CA GLY A 274 15.45 3.06 3.07
C GLY A 274 14.84 1.70 2.82
N ILE A 275 13.56 1.74 2.55
CA ILE A 275 12.67 0.61 2.41
C ILE A 275 12.65 0.13 0.97
N ASP A 276 12.60 -1.20 0.81
CA ASP A 276 12.19 -1.87 -0.42
C ASP A 276 10.66 -2.08 -0.36
N TYR A 277 9.91 -1.21 -1.01
CA TYR A 277 8.45 -1.25 -0.98
C TYR A 277 7.85 -2.49 -1.63
N LYS A 278 8.55 -3.10 -2.60
CA LYS A 278 8.08 -4.37 -3.18
C LYS A 278 8.11 -5.49 -2.14
N LYS A 279 9.18 -5.58 -1.36
CA LYS A 279 9.27 -6.56 -0.26
C LYS A 279 8.27 -6.25 0.86
N LEU A 280 8.09 -4.97 1.19
CA LEU A 280 7.11 -4.56 2.20
C LEU A 280 5.69 -4.97 1.79
N GLY A 281 5.31 -4.72 0.54
CA GLY A 281 4.03 -5.15 -0.01
C GLY A 281 3.89 -6.67 -0.06
N TYR A 282 4.96 -7.39 -0.37
CA TYR A 282 4.97 -8.85 -0.34
C TYR A 282 4.69 -9.40 1.06
N GLN A 283 5.28 -8.81 2.12
CA GLN A 283 4.96 -9.14 3.51
C GLN A 283 3.46 -8.90 3.81
N ALA A 284 2.89 -7.76 3.36
CA ALA A 284 1.47 -7.49 3.51
C ALA A 284 0.60 -8.55 2.81
N GLY A 285 1.01 -9.00 1.62
CA GLY A 285 0.35 -10.09 0.91
C GLY A 285 0.39 -11.42 1.67
N GLN A 286 1.50 -11.72 2.35
CA GLN A 286 1.59 -12.90 3.22
C GLN A 286 0.60 -12.84 4.40
N LEU A 287 0.36 -11.64 4.97
CA LEU A 287 -0.69 -11.45 5.99
C LEU A 287 -2.08 -11.66 5.39
N ALA A 288 -2.32 -11.14 4.18
CA ALA A 288 -3.59 -11.35 3.47
C ALA A 288 -3.86 -12.84 3.21
N VAL A 289 -2.85 -13.63 2.84
CA VAL A 289 -2.97 -15.10 2.66
C VAL A 289 -3.42 -15.77 3.95
N LYS A 290 -2.84 -15.38 5.11
CA LYS A 290 -3.26 -15.91 6.42
C LYS A 290 -4.74 -15.60 6.69
N ILE A 291 -5.18 -14.35 6.41
CA ILE A 291 -6.57 -13.92 6.62
C ILE A 291 -7.51 -14.68 5.69
N LEU A 292 -7.19 -14.81 4.40
CA LEU A 292 -7.99 -15.58 3.45
C LEU A 292 -8.08 -17.07 3.80
N SER A 293 -7.11 -17.56 4.59
CA SER A 293 -7.09 -18.91 5.15
C SER A 293 -7.78 -19.03 6.52
N GLY A 294 -8.40 -17.95 7.02
CA GLY A 294 -9.23 -17.95 8.23
C GLY A 294 -8.59 -17.33 9.48
N ALA A 295 -7.40 -16.73 9.38
CA ALA A 295 -6.82 -16.02 10.52
C ALA A 295 -7.56 -14.71 10.80
N ASP A 296 -7.74 -14.37 12.10
CA ASP A 296 -8.35 -13.11 12.51
C ASP A 296 -7.30 -11.96 12.45
N PRO A 297 -7.54 -10.89 11.66
CA PRO A 297 -6.63 -9.75 11.59
C PRO A 297 -6.35 -9.11 12.96
N LYS A 298 -7.27 -9.19 13.92
CA LYS A 298 -7.10 -8.66 15.29
C LYS A 298 -5.90 -9.24 16.02
N THR A 299 -5.51 -10.46 15.66
CA THR A 299 -4.44 -11.22 16.33
C THR A 299 -3.14 -11.29 15.53
N LEU A 300 -3.16 -10.79 14.29
CA LEU A 300 -1.99 -10.78 13.43
C LEU A 300 -1.17 -9.50 13.68
N PRO A 301 0.03 -9.59 14.24
CA PRO A 301 0.88 -8.42 14.47
C PRO A 301 1.13 -7.63 13.18
N VAL A 302 1.23 -6.32 13.34
CA VAL A 302 1.74 -5.45 12.27
C VAL A 302 3.22 -5.75 12.08
N GLU A 303 3.60 -6.04 10.85
CA GLU A 303 5.02 -6.25 10.52
C GLU A 303 5.69 -4.93 10.11
N THR A 304 6.99 -4.84 10.33
CA THR A 304 7.83 -3.72 9.86
C THR A 304 8.75 -4.20 8.74
N ALA A 305 9.35 -3.27 8.00
CA ALA A 305 10.38 -3.61 7.03
C ALA A 305 11.55 -4.34 7.71
N LYS A 306 11.84 -5.57 7.29
CA LYS A 306 12.84 -6.43 7.95
C LYS A 306 14.29 -5.96 7.75
N ASN A 307 14.57 -5.30 6.62
CA ASN A 307 15.92 -4.83 6.29
C ASN A 307 15.84 -3.49 5.55
N LEU A 308 16.50 -2.50 6.09
CA LEU A 308 16.73 -1.23 5.41
C LEU A 308 18.02 -1.34 4.59
N GLY A 309 17.95 -1.10 3.30
CA GLY A 309 19.10 -1.13 2.39
C GLY A 309 19.68 0.27 2.16
N VAL A 310 20.99 0.36 2.02
CA VAL A 310 21.61 1.58 1.50
C VAL A 310 21.49 1.58 -0.02
N VAL A 311 20.97 2.68 -0.56
CA VAL A 311 20.89 2.91 -2.01
C VAL A 311 21.51 4.27 -2.30
N VAL A 312 22.44 4.34 -3.25
CA VAL A 312 23.17 5.56 -3.60
C VAL A 312 23.09 5.83 -5.10
N ASN A 313 22.88 7.09 -5.46
CA ASN A 313 22.99 7.56 -6.84
C ASN A 313 24.37 8.15 -7.08
N LEU A 314 25.22 7.38 -7.75
CA LEU A 314 26.61 7.78 -8.01
C LEU A 314 26.70 8.93 -9.00
N LYS A 315 25.77 9.01 -9.96
CA LYS A 315 25.72 10.15 -10.88
C LYS A 315 25.38 11.44 -10.15
N THR A 316 24.39 11.42 -9.24
CA THR A 316 24.04 12.57 -8.42
C THR A 316 25.21 13.00 -7.52
N ALA A 317 25.90 12.04 -6.91
CA ALA A 317 27.10 12.31 -6.11
C ALA A 317 28.18 13.04 -6.96
N GLN A 318 28.48 12.53 -8.15
CA GLN A 318 29.42 13.12 -9.08
C GLN A 318 28.99 14.53 -9.52
N ASP A 319 27.75 14.71 -9.91
CA ASP A 319 27.19 15.98 -10.39
C ASP A 319 27.24 17.10 -9.31
N LEU A 320 27.11 16.71 -8.05
CA LEU A 320 27.19 17.61 -6.89
C LEU A 320 28.61 17.76 -6.33
N GLY A 321 29.58 16.95 -6.79
CA GLY A 321 30.94 16.94 -6.26
C GLY A 321 31.02 16.38 -4.83
N ILE A 322 30.13 15.48 -4.46
CA ILE A 322 30.05 14.88 -3.14
C ILE A 322 30.73 13.51 -3.12
N THR A 323 31.67 13.31 -2.21
CA THR A 323 32.29 12.01 -1.98
C THR A 323 31.48 11.20 -1.00
N ILE A 324 31.05 10.01 -1.41
CA ILE A 324 30.36 9.06 -0.52
C ILE A 324 31.43 8.20 0.17
N PRO A 325 31.42 8.08 1.51
CA PRO A 325 32.34 7.24 2.24
C PRO A 325 32.30 5.77 1.79
N ASP A 326 33.47 5.13 1.69
CA ASP A 326 33.59 3.72 1.26
C ASP A 326 32.77 2.78 2.14
N SER A 327 32.68 3.08 3.45
CA SER A 327 31.87 2.30 4.39
C SER A 327 30.38 2.27 4.04
N LEU A 328 29.86 3.28 3.34
CA LEU A 328 28.49 3.32 2.85
C LEU A 328 28.34 2.67 1.47
N LEU A 329 29.43 2.55 0.70
CA LEU A 329 29.42 1.98 -0.64
C LEU A 329 29.57 0.46 -0.64
N GLN A 330 30.07 -0.13 0.45
CA GLN A 330 30.42 -1.55 0.51
C GLN A 330 29.21 -2.45 0.27
N ASP A 331 28.07 -2.17 0.92
CA ASP A 331 26.84 -2.96 0.80
C ASP A 331 25.71 -2.19 0.09
N ALA A 332 26.04 -1.05 -0.52
CA ALA A 332 25.02 -0.20 -1.16
C ALA A 332 24.61 -0.72 -2.53
N LYS A 333 23.33 -0.66 -2.81
CA LYS A 333 22.80 -0.71 -4.17
C LYS A 333 23.19 0.60 -4.89
N LYS A 334 23.94 0.49 -5.96
CA LYS A 334 24.45 1.64 -6.72
C LYS A 334 23.56 1.91 -7.93
N ILE A 335 23.04 3.11 -8.03
CA ILE A 335 22.33 3.65 -9.20
C ILE A 335 23.34 4.48 -9.98
N GLN A 336 23.40 4.24 -11.30
CA GLN A 336 24.34 4.90 -12.23
C GLN A 336 23.63 5.94 -13.10
#